data_32a90dbac36642dc5c8a5194ef1f6b69
#
_entry.id   32a90dbac36642dc5c8a5194ef1f6b69
#
_cell.length_a   1.000
_cell.length_b   1.000
_cell.length_c   1.000
_cell.angle_alpha   90.00
_cell.angle_beta   90.00
_cell.angle_gamma   90.00
#
_symmetry.space_group_name_H-M   'P 1'
#
loop_
_entity.id
_entity.type
_entity.pdbx_description
1 polymer ?
#
loop_
_entity_poly.entity_id
_entity_poly.type
_entity_poly.pdbx_seq_one_letter_code
_entity_poly.pdbx_strand_id
1 'polypeptide(L)'
;MKIAQERSLTQKEGALVAVLPKGLDSKTCDLILDSVGGFKKSIINSEKGSKTGFFQPYVVRKVQTFFDNQQWVYDSIWSIMEGANKAAEWEFEIESAEPYQISKYEIGEFYSWHLDSLGTQGTKYIDKTKPHLDGKTRKISMSLTLNDDFEGGDLVIWQQGKVKQEKGSLIFFPSFLPHQVTPVTKGTRYSLVMWFLGKPWR
;
A
#
# COMPACT_ATOMS: atom_id res chain seq x y z
N MET A 1 29.63 -17.77 -2.25
CA MET A 1 28.42 -17.04 -2.65
C MET A 1 27.22 -17.85 -2.13
N LYS A 2 26.69 -17.51 -0.96
CA LYS A 2 25.56 -18.23 -0.34
C LYS A 2 24.28 -17.66 -0.94
N ILE A 3 23.54 -18.51 -1.60
CA ILE A 3 22.21 -18.26 -2.16
C ILE A 3 21.29 -17.81 -1.04
N ALA A 4 20.58 -16.71 -1.28
CA ALA A 4 19.56 -16.18 -0.38
C ALA A 4 18.56 -17.31 -0.05
N GLN A 5 18.32 -17.51 1.26
CA GLN A 5 17.27 -18.41 1.73
C GLN A 5 15.95 -18.05 1.05
N GLU A 6 15.31 -19.04 0.44
CA GLU A 6 13.93 -18.94 -0.03
C GLU A 6 13.05 -18.47 1.12
N ARG A 7 12.62 -17.21 1.03
CA ARG A 7 11.65 -16.66 1.97
C ARG A 7 10.30 -17.22 1.61
N SER A 8 9.75 -18.07 2.45
CA SER A 8 8.46 -18.71 2.27
C SER A 8 7.34 -17.68 2.10
N LEU A 9 6.71 -17.69 0.92
CA LEU A 9 5.41 -17.05 0.70
C LEU A 9 4.35 -17.89 1.40
N THR A 10 3.73 -17.37 2.46
CA THR A 10 2.59 -18.04 3.08
C THR A 10 1.33 -17.67 2.31
N GLN A 11 0.96 -18.49 1.34
CA GLN A 11 -0.29 -18.41 0.61
C GLN A 11 -1.24 -19.49 1.11
N LYS A 12 -2.47 -19.11 1.46
CA LYS A 12 -3.60 -20.04 1.53
C LYS A 12 -4.21 -20.11 0.13
N GLU A 13 -4.53 -21.32 -0.32
CA GLU A 13 -5.26 -21.56 -1.57
C GLU A 13 -6.50 -20.64 -1.62
N GLY A 14 -6.63 -19.82 -2.70
CA GLY A 14 -7.68 -18.82 -2.83
C GLY A 14 -7.42 -17.49 -2.09
N ALA A 15 -6.25 -17.28 -1.50
CA ALA A 15 -5.92 -16.00 -0.85
C ALA A 15 -5.59 -14.93 -1.90
N LEU A 16 -6.34 -13.81 -1.85
CA LEU A 16 -6.10 -12.64 -2.70
C LEU A 16 -4.98 -11.74 -2.18
N VAL A 17 -4.21 -12.17 -1.20
CA VAL A 17 -3.19 -11.37 -0.51
C VAL A 17 -1.90 -12.20 -0.37
N ALA A 18 -0.79 -11.65 -0.80
CA ALA A 18 0.53 -12.21 -0.56
C ALA A 18 1.20 -11.48 0.61
N VAL A 19 1.57 -12.22 1.66
CA VAL A 19 2.21 -11.67 2.86
C VAL A 19 3.60 -12.25 2.99
N LEU A 20 4.61 -11.40 3.06
CA LEU A 20 6.01 -11.77 3.33
C LEU A 20 6.41 -11.20 4.68
N PRO A 21 6.32 -11.98 5.77
CA PRO A 21 6.81 -11.53 7.07
C PRO A 21 8.32 -11.26 6.99
N LYS A 22 8.75 -10.09 7.46
CA LYS A 22 10.17 -9.67 7.41
C LYS A 22 10.79 -9.77 6.01
N GLY A 23 9.97 -9.51 4.99
CA GLY A 23 10.40 -9.52 3.59
C GLY A 23 11.48 -8.47 3.29
N LEU A 24 11.51 -7.38 4.04
CA LEU A 24 12.59 -6.41 4.06
C LEU A 24 13.27 -6.41 5.45
N ASP A 25 14.58 -6.25 5.51
CA ASP A 25 15.32 -6.24 6.77
C ASP A 25 15.09 -4.92 7.55
N SER A 26 15.29 -4.98 8.87
CA SER A 26 15.05 -3.84 9.77
C SER A 26 15.90 -2.62 9.43
N LYS A 27 17.16 -2.81 9.03
CA LYS A 27 18.07 -1.72 8.68
C LYS A 27 17.58 -0.96 7.44
N THR A 28 17.10 -1.67 6.44
CA THR A 28 16.50 -1.05 5.24
C THR A 28 15.24 -0.26 5.60
N CYS A 29 14.40 -0.77 6.51
CA CYS A 29 13.23 -0.02 7.02
C CYS A 29 13.65 1.27 7.70
N ASP A 30 14.71 1.24 8.52
CA ASP A 30 15.24 2.43 9.21
C ASP A 30 15.79 3.45 8.19
N LEU A 31 16.56 3.01 7.21
CA LEU A 31 17.07 3.89 6.13
C LEU A 31 15.94 4.56 5.34
N ILE A 32 14.83 3.86 5.11
CA ILE A 32 13.64 4.46 4.48
C ILE A 32 13.06 5.57 5.36
N LEU A 33 12.93 5.34 6.67
CA LEU A 33 12.42 6.35 7.59
C LEU A 33 13.36 7.54 7.72
N ASP A 34 14.66 7.32 7.75
CA ASP A 34 15.68 8.37 7.83
C ASP A 34 15.72 9.27 6.59
N SER A 35 15.25 8.76 5.44
CA SER A 35 15.18 9.52 4.18
C SER A 35 14.03 10.53 4.13
N VAL A 36 13.12 10.53 5.12
CA VAL A 36 11.92 11.38 5.10
C VAL A 36 12.26 12.85 5.34
N GLY A 37 12.05 13.69 4.34
CA GLY A 37 12.30 15.14 4.43
C GLY A 37 11.21 15.95 5.17
N GLY A 38 10.05 15.35 5.44
CA GLY A 38 8.95 15.98 6.17
C GLY A 38 7.56 15.51 5.76
N PHE A 39 6.69 15.38 6.75
CA PHE A 39 5.31 14.93 6.55
C PHE A 39 4.34 16.08 6.32
N LYS A 40 3.37 15.88 5.44
CA LYS A 40 2.23 16.79 5.21
C LYS A 40 0.93 16.11 5.66
N LYS A 41 0.09 16.84 6.39
CA LYS A 41 -1.25 16.34 6.78
C LYS A 41 -2.09 16.06 5.53
N SER A 42 -2.72 14.90 5.50
CA SER A 42 -3.62 14.46 4.45
C SER A 42 -4.95 14.06 5.09
N ILE A 43 -5.95 14.93 4.95
CA ILE A 43 -7.30 14.71 5.46
C ILE A 43 -8.22 14.66 4.24
N ILE A 44 -8.97 13.57 4.11
CA ILE A 44 -9.98 13.40 3.07
C ILE A 44 -11.32 13.26 3.77
N ASN A 45 -12.26 14.12 3.38
CA ASN A 45 -13.66 14.04 3.80
C ASN A 45 -14.47 13.34 2.71
N SER A 46 -15.51 12.61 3.08
CA SER A 46 -16.50 12.14 2.12
C SER A 46 -17.12 13.35 1.41
N GLU A 47 -17.21 13.31 0.09
CA GLU A 47 -18.02 14.29 -0.60
C GLU A 47 -19.49 14.13 -0.17
N LYS A 48 -20.23 15.25 -0.15
CA LYS A 48 -21.67 15.25 0.12
C LYS A 48 -22.40 14.43 -0.94
N GLY A 49 -22.46 13.12 -0.75
CA GLY A 49 -23.25 12.21 -1.56
C GLY A 49 -24.68 12.20 -1.10
N SER A 50 -25.52 12.88 -1.78
CA SER A 50 -26.97 12.78 -1.90
C SER A 50 -27.71 14.10 -1.63
N LYS A 51 -28.51 14.49 -2.64
CA LYS A 51 -29.47 15.59 -2.57
C LYS A 51 -30.60 15.41 -1.52
N THR A 52 -30.52 14.40 -0.66
CA THR A 52 -31.49 14.05 0.37
C THR A 52 -31.14 14.49 1.78
N GLY A 53 -30.09 15.29 1.98
CA GLY A 53 -29.92 16.10 3.18
C GLY A 53 -29.53 15.40 4.50
N PHE A 54 -29.36 14.07 4.54
CA PHE A 54 -29.16 13.34 5.80
C PHE A 54 -27.73 12.84 6.09
N PHE A 55 -26.75 13.07 5.22
CA PHE A 55 -25.37 12.66 5.47
C PHE A 55 -24.49 13.88 5.75
N GLN A 56 -23.99 13.97 6.99
CA GLN A 56 -22.90 14.88 7.32
C GLN A 56 -21.60 14.35 6.66
N PRO A 57 -20.74 15.26 6.14
CA PRO A 57 -19.42 14.84 5.65
C PRO A 57 -18.65 14.25 6.83
N TYR A 58 -18.17 13.01 6.67
CA TYR A 58 -17.33 12.35 7.66
C TYR A 58 -15.90 12.25 7.15
N VAL A 59 -14.94 12.27 8.06
CA VAL A 59 -13.53 12.09 7.74
C VAL A 59 -13.32 10.64 7.33
N VAL A 60 -12.87 10.42 6.11
CA VAL A 60 -12.55 9.07 5.59
C VAL A 60 -11.07 8.75 5.71
N ARG A 61 -10.21 9.77 5.80
CA ARG A 61 -8.77 9.63 5.93
C ARG A 61 -8.22 10.74 6.82
N LYS A 62 -7.43 10.35 7.80
CA LYS A 62 -6.62 11.24 8.62
C LYS A 62 -5.25 10.59 8.78
N VAL A 63 -4.23 11.15 8.16
CA VAL A 63 -2.87 10.63 8.10
C VAL A 63 -1.92 11.74 7.71
N GLN A 64 -0.64 11.57 7.99
CA GLN A 64 0.43 12.43 7.47
C GLN A 64 1.20 11.64 6.41
N THR A 65 1.52 12.29 5.28
CA THR A 65 2.14 11.61 4.13
C THR A 65 3.38 12.35 3.66
N PHE A 66 4.33 11.58 3.15
CA PHE A 66 5.51 12.03 2.42
C PHE A 66 5.63 11.19 1.15
N PHE A 67 5.88 11.82 0.01
CA PHE A 67 6.06 11.15 -1.28
C PHE A 67 7.49 11.32 -1.75
N ASP A 68 8.07 10.24 -2.28
CA ASP A 68 9.42 10.26 -2.84
C ASP A 68 9.54 9.20 -3.96
N ASN A 69 10.68 9.21 -4.67
CA ASN A 69 10.95 8.35 -5.81
C ASN A 69 12.41 7.89 -5.89
N GLN A 70 13.08 7.71 -4.77
CA GLN A 70 14.47 7.24 -4.73
C GLN A 70 14.58 5.82 -5.30
N GLN A 71 15.43 5.64 -6.31
CA GLN A 71 15.55 4.39 -7.08
C GLN A 71 15.87 3.18 -6.22
N TRP A 72 16.76 3.32 -5.23
CA TRP A 72 17.17 2.20 -4.37
C TRP A 72 16.01 1.57 -3.59
N VAL A 73 14.94 2.34 -3.29
CA VAL A 73 13.74 1.82 -2.65
C VAL A 73 12.98 0.89 -3.60
N TYR A 74 12.83 1.30 -4.87
CA TYR A 74 12.22 0.43 -5.89
C TYR A 74 13.04 -0.82 -6.11
N ASP A 75 14.37 -0.71 -6.22
CA ASP A 75 15.29 -1.84 -6.44
C ASP A 75 15.19 -2.86 -5.29
N SER A 76 14.94 -2.40 -4.06
CA SER A 76 14.75 -3.27 -2.88
C SER A 76 13.45 -4.05 -2.89
N ILE A 77 12.44 -3.62 -3.65
CA ILE A 77 11.07 -4.14 -3.58
C ILE A 77 10.63 -4.82 -4.87
N TRP A 78 11.16 -4.40 -6.03
CA TRP A 78 10.64 -4.81 -7.34
C TRP A 78 10.63 -6.31 -7.54
N SER A 79 11.76 -7.00 -7.32
CA SER A 79 11.85 -8.45 -7.47
C SER A 79 10.97 -9.21 -6.48
N ILE A 80 10.74 -8.64 -5.30
CA ILE A 80 9.83 -9.21 -4.30
C ILE A 80 8.37 -9.13 -4.80
N MET A 81 7.99 -7.99 -5.38
CA MET A 81 6.68 -7.81 -6.00
C MET A 81 6.46 -8.80 -7.15
N GLU A 82 7.43 -8.96 -8.05
CA GLU A 82 7.33 -9.94 -9.15
C GLU A 82 7.15 -11.36 -8.61
N GLY A 83 7.90 -11.72 -7.58
CA GLY A 83 7.76 -13.01 -6.90
C GLY A 83 6.36 -13.19 -6.28
N ALA A 84 5.83 -12.15 -5.62
CA ALA A 84 4.49 -12.16 -5.04
C ALA A 84 3.40 -12.28 -6.11
N ASN A 85 3.51 -11.52 -7.21
CA ASN A 85 2.59 -11.55 -8.34
C ASN A 85 2.50 -12.96 -8.98
N LYS A 86 3.66 -13.60 -9.16
CA LYS A 86 3.74 -14.95 -9.69
C LYS A 86 3.21 -15.99 -8.69
N ALA A 87 3.63 -15.94 -7.44
CA ALA A 87 3.24 -16.91 -6.42
C ALA A 87 1.74 -16.84 -6.06
N ALA A 88 1.14 -15.67 -6.19
CA ALA A 88 -0.30 -15.44 -6.01
C ALA A 88 -1.11 -15.75 -7.28
N GLU A 89 -0.45 -16.18 -8.37
CA GLU A 89 -1.06 -16.50 -9.66
C GLU A 89 -1.90 -15.34 -10.25
N TRP A 90 -1.56 -14.09 -9.88
CA TRP A 90 -2.25 -12.93 -10.47
C TRP A 90 -1.80 -12.67 -11.90
N GLU A 91 -0.54 -12.92 -12.20
CA GLU A 91 0.07 -12.75 -13.52
C GLU A 91 -0.18 -11.38 -14.16
N PHE A 92 -0.29 -10.34 -13.33
CA PHE A 92 -0.50 -8.98 -13.82
C PHE A 92 0.73 -8.47 -14.55
N GLU A 93 0.53 -7.93 -15.75
CA GLU A 93 1.57 -7.20 -16.48
C GLU A 93 1.85 -5.88 -15.77
N ILE A 94 3.01 -5.77 -15.13
CA ILE A 94 3.47 -4.57 -14.42
C ILE A 94 4.53 -3.88 -15.27
N GLU A 95 4.35 -2.58 -15.52
CA GLU A 95 5.24 -1.78 -16.36
C GLU A 95 5.93 -0.64 -15.62
N SER A 96 5.37 -0.18 -14.50
CA SER A 96 5.92 0.95 -13.73
C SER A 96 5.34 0.99 -12.33
N ALA A 97 5.82 1.93 -11.51
CA ALA A 97 5.25 2.25 -10.20
C ALA A 97 5.06 3.76 -10.05
N GLU A 98 4.17 4.15 -9.16
CA GLU A 98 4.03 5.54 -8.73
C GLU A 98 5.17 5.96 -7.80
N PRO A 99 5.39 7.27 -7.56
CA PRO A 99 6.14 7.72 -6.41
C PRO A 99 5.58 7.05 -5.14
N TYR A 100 6.45 6.41 -4.35
CA TYR A 100 5.99 5.76 -3.14
C TYR A 100 5.56 6.78 -2.09
N GLN A 101 4.63 6.37 -1.24
CA GLN A 101 4.10 7.17 -0.14
C GLN A 101 4.55 6.58 1.20
N ILE A 102 5.23 7.37 2.02
CA ILE A 102 5.42 7.04 3.42
C ILE A 102 4.28 7.68 4.21
N SER A 103 3.58 6.87 4.99
CA SER A 103 2.42 7.26 5.79
C SER A 103 2.79 7.19 7.27
N LYS A 104 2.52 8.28 8.00
CA LYS A 104 2.64 8.38 9.44
C LYS A 104 1.24 8.51 10.04
N TYR A 105 0.86 7.58 10.91
CA TYR A 105 -0.39 7.59 11.65
C TYR A 105 -0.10 7.79 13.14
N GLU A 106 -0.56 8.90 13.69
CA GLU A 106 -0.57 9.18 15.12
C GLU A 106 -1.82 8.62 15.79
N ILE A 107 -1.92 8.67 17.11
CA ILE A 107 -3.08 8.17 17.86
C ILE A 107 -4.37 8.79 17.32
N GLY A 108 -5.35 7.93 17.03
CA GLY A 108 -6.64 8.29 16.45
C GLY A 108 -6.62 8.54 14.94
N GLU A 109 -5.46 8.44 14.28
CA GLU A 109 -5.38 8.56 12.82
C GLU A 109 -5.65 7.22 12.15
N PHE A 110 -6.27 7.25 10.95
CA PHE A 110 -6.83 6.09 10.27
C PHE A 110 -7.03 6.35 8.78
N TYR A 111 -7.37 5.30 8.04
CA TYR A 111 -7.91 5.39 6.69
C TYR A 111 -9.07 4.39 6.55
N SER A 112 -10.29 4.88 6.37
CA SER A 112 -11.49 4.07 6.21
C SER A 112 -11.45 3.20 4.95
N TRP A 113 -12.42 2.29 4.81
CA TRP A 113 -12.57 1.44 3.64
C TRP A 113 -12.51 2.22 2.34
N HIS A 114 -11.60 1.83 1.47
CA HIS A 114 -11.37 2.43 0.15
C HIS A 114 -10.80 1.40 -0.82
N LEU A 115 -10.76 1.78 -2.08
CA LEU A 115 -10.11 1.09 -3.18
C LEU A 115 -8.97 1.96 -3.69
N ASP A 116 -7.86 1.35 -4.06
CA ASP A 116 -6.77 2.05 -4.75
C ASP A 116 -7.00 2.11 -6.26
N SER A 117 -7.84 1.21 -6.79
CA SER A 117 -8.27 1.17 -8.20
C SER A 117 -9.68 0.63 -8.30
N LEU A 118 -10.46 1.09 -9.28
CA LEU A 118 -11.81 0.61 -9.54
C LEU A 118 -11.84 -0.66 -10.44
N GLY A 119 -10.75 -1.37 -10.58
CA GLY A 119 -10.68 -2.58 -11.41
C GLY A 119 -10.93 -2.27 -12.89
N THR A 120 -11.84 -3.01 -13.54
CA THR A 120 -12.14 -2.88 -14.96
C THR A 120 -12.72 -1.51 -15.35
N GLN A 121 -13.35 -0.81 -14.39
CA GLN A 121 -13.81 0.58 -14.54
C GLN A 121 -12.78 1.60 -14.08
N GLY A 122 -11.55 1.12 -13.79
CA GLY A 122 -10.49 1.90 -13.17
C GLY A 122 -10.12 3.14 -13.93
N THR A 123 -9.90 4.19 -13.16
CA THR A 123 -9.30 5.42 -13.65
C THR A 123 -7.91 5.13 -14.19
N LYS A 124 -7.75 5.32 -15.52
CA LYS A 124 -6.40 5.41 -16.08
C LYS A 124 -5.83 6.78 -15.72
N TYR A 125 -4.54 6.81 -15.51
CA TYR A 125 -3.83 8.08 -15.50
C TYR A 125 -3.98 8.75 -16.88
N ILE A 126 -4.35 10.01 -16.89
CA ILE A 126 -4.39 10.85 -18.09
C ILE A 126 -3.43 12.01 -17.81
N ASP A 127 -2.15 11.76 -17.99
CA ASP A 127 -1.09 12.74 -17.77
C ASP A 127 0.06 12.51 -18.76
N LYS A 128 -0.05 13.14 -19.92
CA LYS A 128 0.97 13.04 -20.98
C LYS A 128 2.35 13.59 -20.57
N THR A 129 2.43 14.35 -19.49
CA THR A 129 3.71 14.84 -18.95
C THR A 129 4.45 13.76 -18.16
N LYS A 130 3.76 12.66 -17.81
CA LYS A 130 4.30 11.51 -17.09
C LYS A 130 4.09 10.22 -17.90
N PRO A 131 4.87 9.97 -18.97
CA PRO A 131 4.67 8.82 -19.86
C PRO A 131 4.69 7.46 -19.16
N HIS A 132 5.42 7.36 -18.03
CA HIS A 132 5.49 6.14 -17.23
C HIS A 132 4.19 5.84 -16.47
N LEU A 133 3.29 6.81 -16.33
CA LEU A 133 1.96 6.66 -15.70
C LEU A 133 0.82 6.74 -16.71
N ASP A 134 1.01 7.52 -17.81
CA ASP A 134 -0.09 7.82 -18.76
C ASP A 134 -0.68 6.56 -19.38
N GLY A 135 -1.99 6.50 -19.42
CA GLY A 135 -2.76 5.37 -19.94
C GLY A 135 -2.78 4.12 -19.05
N LYS A 136 -2.08 4.11 -17.90
CA LYS A 136 -1.98 2.96 -16.99
C LYS A 136 -2.96 3.03 -15.83
N THR A 137 -3.14 1.90 -15.16
CA THR A 137 -3.94 1.78 -13.94
C THR A 137 -3.17 1.00 -12.87
N ARG A 138 -3.49 1.23 -11.61
CA ARG A 138 -2.95 0.45 -10.49
C ARG A 138 -3.42 -0.99 -10.58
N LYS A 139 -2.48 -1.92 -10.51
CA LYS A 139 -2.69 -3.37 -10.54
C LYS A 139 -2.47 -3.99 -9.17
N ILE A 140 -1.34 -3.68 -8.56
CA ILE A 140 -0.93 -4.19 -7.27
C ILE A 140 -0.70 -3.01 -6.34
N SER A 141 -1.30 -3.10 -5.16
CA SER A 141 -0.99 -2.26 -4.00
C SER A 141 -0.07 -3.01 -3.06
N MET A 142 0.89 -2.32 -2.48
CA MET A 142 1.80 -2.86 -1.50
C MET A 142 1.82 -1.97 -0.25
N SER A 143 1.82 -2.62 0.91
CA SER A 143 2.08 -1.97 2.20
C SER A 143 3.26 -2.64 2.88
N LEU A 144 4.30 -1.86 3.19
CA LEU A 144 5.44 -2.27 3.99
C LEU A 144 5.32 -1.63 5.38
N THR A 145 5.38 -2.44 6.43
CA THR A 145 5.40 -1.95 7.81
C THR A 145 6.81 -1.54 8.20
N LEU A 146 7.00 -0.28 8.57
CA LEU A 146 8.34 0.28 8.82
C LEU A 146 8.77 0.25 10.29
N ASN A 147 7.81 0.11 11.24
CA ASN A 147 8.06 -0.01 12.68
C ASN A 147 7.05 -0.97 13.33
N ASP A 148 7.24 -1.33 14.58
CA ASP A 148 6.38 -2.24 15.34
C ASP A 148 6.07 -1.78 16.77
N ASP A 149 6.47 -0.55 17.14
CA ASP A 149 6.25 0.09 18.42
C ASP A 149 4.90 0.85 18.51
N PHE A 150 3.85 0.27 17.96
CA PHE A 150 2.49 0.82 17.96
C PHE A 150 1.43 -0.25 18.25
N GLU A 151 0.21 0.20 18.65
CA GLU A 151 -0.97 -0.64 18.79
C GLU A 151 -2.14 -0.06 17.97
N GLY A 152 -3.05 -0.91 17.49
CA GLY A 152 -4.04 -0.52 16.48
C GLY A 152 -3.40 -0.30 15.12
N GLY A 153 -3.96 0.56 14.29
CA GLY A 153 -3.42 0.85 12.96
C GLY A 153 -3.36 -0.37 12.05
N ASP A 154 -4.26 -1.34 12.24
CA ASP A 154 -4.26 -2.59 11.52
C ASP A 154 -4.65 -2.38 10.06
N LEU A 155 -3.89 -2.97 9.13
CA LEU A 155 -4.32 -3.15 7.76
C LEU A 155 -5.34 -4.30 7.71
N VAL A 156 -6.57 -3.96 7.32
CA VAL A 156 -7.66 -4.92 7.15
C VAL A 156 -8.05 -4.96 5.68
N ILE A 157 -8.04 -6.14 5.08
CA ILE A 157 -8.39 -6.36 3.67
C ILE A 157 -9.68 -7.14 3.62
N TRP A 158 -10.58 -6.75 2.73
CA TRP A 158 -11.91 -7.38 2.56
C TRP A 158 -11.77 -8.90 2.34
N GLN A 159 -12.58 -9.67 3.04
CA GLN A 159 -12.58 -11.15 3.08
C GLN A 159 -11.31 -11.81 3.66
N GLN A 160 -10.19 -11.10 3.79
CA GLN A 160 -8.98 -11.62 4.43
C GLN A 160 -8.91 -11.26 5.92
N GLY A 161 -9.61 -10.19 6.32
CA GLY A 161 -9.56 -9.69 7.67
C GLY A 161 -8.25 -8.93 7.97
N LYS A 162 -7.87 -8.94 9.24
CA LYS A 162 -6.67 -8.27 9.75
C LYS A 162 -5.41 -9.01 9.30
N VAL A 163 -4.50 -8.29 8.66
CA VAL A 163 -3.20 -8.83 8.22
C VAL A 163 -2.15 -8.57 9.30
N LYS A 164 -1.37 -9.60 9.64
CA LYS A 164 -0.27 -9.45 10.60
C LYS A 164 0.79 -8.50 10.06
N GLN A 165 1.16 -7.52 10.87
CA GLN A 165 2.13 -6.49 10.54
C GLN A 165 3.26 -6.52 11.57
N GLU A 166 4.46 -6.90 11.13
CA GLU A 166 5.70 -6.77 11.87
C GLU A 166 6.63 -5.86 11.05
N LYS A 167 7.58 -5.19 11.68
CA LYS A 167 8.59 -4.39 10.96
C LYS A 167 9.24 -5.21 9.84
N GLY A 168 9.26 -4.68 8.62
CA GLY A 168 9.74 -5.36 7.43
C GLY A 168 8.73 -6.27 6.74
N SER A 169 7.49 -6.41 7.25
CA SER A 169 6.45 -7.18 6.57
C SER A 169 5.98 -6.46 5.32
N LEU A 170 6.04 -7.14 4.18
CA LEU A 170 5.49 -6.72 2.89
C LEU A 170 4.17 -7.42 2.65
N ILE A 171 3.16 -6.65 2.31
CA ILE A 171 1.80 -7.12 2.04
C ILE A 171 1.42 -6.62 0.65
N PHE A 172 1.22 -7.53 -0.29
CA PHE A 172 0.78 -7.23 -1.65
C PHE A 172 -0.65 -7.71 -1.87
N PHE A 173 -1.43 -6.93 -2.60
CA PHE A 173 -2.81 -7.27 -2.95
C PHE A 173 -3.25 -6.55 -4.22
N PRO A 174 -4.21 -7.11 -4.98
CA PRO A 174 -4.82 -6.42 -6.11
C PRO A 174 -5.41 -5.06 -5.69
N SER A 175 -5.10 -4.01 -6.43
CA SER A 175 -5.47 -2.63 -6.08
C SER A 175 -6.99 -2.37 -6.04
N PHE A 176 -7.79 -3.28 -6.58
CA PHE A 176 -9.25 -3.23 -6.52
C PHE A 176 -9.85 -3.88 -5.26
N LEU A 177 -9.04 -4.46 -4.37
CA LEU A 177 -9.55 -5.00 -3.12
C LEU A 177 -9.84 -3.88 -2.12
N PRO A 178 -11.06 -3.86 -1.54
CA PRO A 178 -11.38 -2.93 -0.47
C PRO A 178 -10.47 -3.19 0.74
N HIS A 179 -9.92 -2.13 1.29
CA HIS A 179 -9.06 -2.21 2.47
C HIS A 179 -9.16 -0.96 3.33
N GLN A 180 -8.70 -1.05 4.56
CA GLN A 180 -8.67 0.05 5.51
C GLN A 180 -7.46 -0.04 6.44
N VAL A 181 -7.12 1.07 7.06
CA VAL A 181 -6.23 1.13 8.23
C VAL A 181 -7.07 1.57 9.42
N THR A 182 -7.16 0.72 10.45
CA THR A 182 -7.90 1.03 11.68
C THR A 182 -7.21 2.16 12.46
N PRO A 183 -7.91 2.84 13.39
CA PRO A 183 -7.27 3.86 14.20
C PRO A 183 -6.07 3.30 14.99
N VAL A 184 -4.98 4.07 15.03
CA VAL A 184 -3.86 3.80 15.93
C VAL A 184 -4.32 4.12 17.35
N THR A 185 -4.07 3.22 18.30
CA THR A 185 -4.48 3.36 19.70
C THR A 185 -3.33 3.69 20.63
N LYS A 186 -2.08 3.38 20.22
CA LYS A 186 -0.86 3.70 20.97
C LYS A 186 0.33 3.84 20.02
N GLY A 187 1.26 4.69 20.36
CA GLY A 187 2.47 4.92 19.57
C GLY A 187 2.20 5.64 18.25
N THR A 188 3.09 5.44 17.29
CA THR A 188 2.99 6.00 15.93
C THR A 188 3.29 4.90 14.93
N ARG A 189 2.40 4.70 13.96
CA ARG A 189 2.60 3.71 12.90
C ARG A 189 3.20 4.37 11.67
N TYR A 190 4.28 3.78 11.15
CA TYR A 190 4.87 4.14 9.88
C TYR A 190 4.71 3.00 8.87
N SER A 191 4.30 3.34 7.65
CA SER A 191 4.26 2.39 6.54
C SER A 191 4.67 3.05 5.24
N LEU A 192 5.32 2.28 4.36
CA LEU A 192 5.53 2.66 2.98
C LEU A 192 4.45 1.97 2.12
N VAL A 193 3.78 2.76 1.30
CA VAL A 193 2.79 2.28 0.33
C VAL A 193 3.34 2.51 -1.07
N MET A 194 3.21 1.51 -1.94
CA MET A 194 3.62 1.59 -3.33
C MET A 194 2.54 1.01 -4.22
N TRP A 195 2.30 1.66 -5.35
CA TRP A 195 1.34 1.21 -6.36
C TRP A 195 2.06 0.86 -7.65
N PHE A 196 1.87 -0.38 -8.08
CA PHE A 196 2.43 -0.91 -9.32
C PHE A 196 1.37 -0.86 -10.42
N LEU A 197 1.78 -0.35 -11.58
CA LEU A 197 0.91 -0.02 -12.68
C LEU A 197 1.18 -0.90 -13.89
N GLY A 198 0.11 -1.14 -14.63
CA GLY A 198 0.15 -1.77 -15.94
C GLY A 198 -0.98 -1.28 -16.83
N LYS A 199 -1.11 -1.87 -18.00
CA LYS A 199 -2.20 -1.56 -18.94
C LYS A 199 -3.57 -1.72 -18.26
N PRO A 200 -4.58 -0.93 -18.64
CA PRO A 200 -5.94 -1.09 -18.13
C PRO A 200 -6.43 -2.54 -18.26
N TRP A 201 -7.36 -2.91 -17.40
CA TRP A 201 -8.04 -4.21 -17.50
C TRP A 201 -8.84 -4.28 -18.81
N ARG A 202 -8.82 -5.43 -19.44
CA ARG A 202 -9.60 -5.73 -20.65
C ARG A 202 -10.82 -6.56 -20.30
#